data_b04e3a66f1feae5bbce6c1c2af1a13e0
#
_entry.id   b04e3a66f1feae5bbce6c1c2af1a13e0
#
_cell.length_a   1.000
_cell.length_b   1.000
_cell.length_c   1.000
_cell.angle_alpha   90.00
_cell.angle_beta   90.00
_cell.angle_gamma   90.00
#
_symmetry.space_group_name_H-M   'P 1'
#
loop_
_entity.id
_entity.type
_entity.pdbx_description
1 polymer ?
#
loop_
_entity_poly.entity_id
_entity_poly.type
_entity_poly.pdbx_seq_one_letter_code
_entity_poly.pdbx_strand_id
1 'polypeptide(L)'
;MSDTLTTEKIKTDNILTTAESKTSKVTLLEGVREVFSGSKAVLEALIAEGVDTIFGYPGGAIMPIYDALYDYHEQLKHILVRHEQGGIHAGQGYARSSGKVGVVFATSGPGATNLVTGLADAMIDSTPLVCITGQVFAHLLGTDAFQEVDVINITTPVTKWNYQVTDANEIPAVLAKAFYIAGTGRPGPVLIDITKNAQLQKFDYQGYTKCEHIRSYRPKPIIRKSYLEEAAKLINQAKQPFVIFGQGVILGKAEKEFKAFIEKAGIPSAWTILGLSALETKHPLNVGMLGMHGNYGPNVLTNECDVLIAVGMRFDDRVTGRLDKYAKQAKIIHLDIDPAEIDKNVQTTVPVWGDCKETLPMLTALIDSKCYPQWLQRFNDYKQKEETVCINKELHPTTDVLTMGEVINTLNKLTNGDVIIVTDVGQHQMVACRYAKFNQSKSSITSGGAGTMGFALPAAIGAKYGAPERAVVAVIGDGGIQMTIQELGTIMQTGI
;
A
#
# COMPACT_ATOMS: atom_id res chain seq x y z
N MET A 1 -20.45 -69.92 -22.97
CA MET A 1 -21.46 -69.66 -21.93
C MET A 1 -21.36 -68.17 -21.67
N SER A 2 -22.03 -67.38 -22.47
CA SER A 2 -23.41 -66.81 -22.42
C SER A 2 -23.71 -66.28 -21.05
N ASP A 3 -23.76 -64.96 -20.92
CA ASP A 3 -25.06 -64.33 -20.79
C ASP A 3 -24.97 -62.79 -20.96
N THR A 4 -25.83 -62.39 -21.80
CA THR A 4 -26.32 -61.09 -22.21
C THR A 4 -26.90 -60.27 -21.07
N LEU A 5 -26.63 -58.96 -21.06
CA LEU A 5 -27.50 -57.99 -20.40
C LEU A 5 -27.75 -56.76 -21.29
N THR A 6 -29.00 -56.50 -21.40
CA THR A 6 -29.74 -55.60 -22.26
C THR A 6 -29.53 -54.12 -21.94
N THR A 7 -29.41 -53.35 -23.00
CA THR A 7 -29.49 -51.89 -23.05
C THR A 7 -30.94 -51.43 -23.03
N GLU A 8 -31.29 -50.55 -22.10
CA GLU A 8 -32.47 -49.67 -22.26
C GLU A 8 -32.07 -48.25 -22.62
N LYS A 9 -32.60 -47.83 -23.77
CA LYS A 9 -32.59 -46.46 -24.29
C LYS A 9 -33.64 -45.62 -23.58
N ILE A 10 -33.27 -44.49 -23.03
CA ILE A 10 -34.23 -43.42 -22.69
C ILE A 10 -33.98 -42.21 -23.55
N LYS A 11 -35.06 -41.71 -24.13
CA LYS A 11 -35.18 -40.67 -25.15
C LYS A 11 -34.76 -39.29 -24.64
N THR A 12 -34.11 -38.55 -25.50
CA THR A 12 -33.96 -37.09 -25.47
C THR A 12 -35.28 -36.40 -25.81
N ASP A 13 -35.70 -35.49 -24.98
CA ASP A 13 -36.59 -34.39 -25.38
C ASP A 13 -35.95 -33.05 -24.99
N ASN A 14 -35.84 -32.17 -26.03
CA ASN A 14 -35.39 -30.80 -25.98
C ASN A 14 -36.39 -29.93 -25.20
N ILE A 15 -35.92 -29.11 -24.28
CA ILE A 15 -36.58 -27.83 -23.97
C ILE A 15 -35.48 -26.77 -23.72
N LEU A 16 -35.40 -25.78 -24.61
CA LEU A 16 -34.77 -24.48 -24.43
C LEU A 16 -35.59 -23.67 -23.42
N THR A 17 -34.95 -23.19 -22.34
CA THR A 17 -35.45 -22.01 -21.61
C THR A 17 -34.31 -21.26 -20.97
N THR A 18 -34.24 -20.01 -21.34
CA THR A 18 -33.65 -18.77 -20.78
C THR A 18 -32.97 -18.85 -19.41
N ALA A 19 -31.72 -18.37 -19.41
CA ALA A 19 -30.92 -18.11 -18.22
C ALA A 19 -31.47 -16.91 -17.45
N GLU A 20 -32.06 -17.15 -16.29
CA GLU A 20 -32.21 -16.16 -15.23
C GLU A 20 -31.21 -16.46 -14.13
N SER A 21 -30.42 -15.43 -13.76
CA SER A 21 -29.46 -15.46 -12.64
C SER A 21 -30.20 -15.71 -11.32
N LYS A 22 -30.12 -16.90 -10.77
CA LYS A 22 -30.57 -17.19 -9.40
C LYS A 22 -29.39 -17.01 -8.45
N THR A 23 -29.32 -15.87 -7.79
CA THR A 23 -28.68 -15.75 -6.48
C THR A 23 -29.33 -16.75 -5.54
N SER A 24 -28.65 -17.84 -5.25
CA SER A 24 -29.10 -18.82 -4.24
C SER A 24 -28.97 -18.19 -2.86
N LYS A 25 -30.07 -17.68 -2.31
CA LYS A 25 -30.23 -17.51 -0.87
C LYS A 25 -30.18 -18.92 -0.25
N VAL A 26 -29.05 -19.21 0.42
CA VAL A 26 -28.99 -20.35 1.33
C VAL A 26 -29.96 -20.07 2.48
N THR A 27 -31.13 -20.67 2.44
CA THR A 27 -32.07 -20.71 3.57
C THR A 27 -31.50 -21.72 4.56
N LEU A 28 -30.87 -21.24 5.63
CA LEU A 28 -30.45 -22.08 6.74
C LEU A 28 -31.70 -22.75 7.33
N LEU A 29 -31.75 -24.06 7.28
CA LEU A 29 -32.72 -24.85 8.02
C LEU A 29 -32.46 -24.63 9.51
N GLU A 30 -33.43 -24.08 10.24
CA GLU A 30 -33.39 -23.97 11.70
C GLU A 30 -33.09 -25.32 12.31
N GLY A 31 -31.92 -25.48 12.94
CA GLY A 31 -31.58 -26.64 13.75
C GLY A 31 -30.27 -27.36 13.47
N VAL A 32 -29.59 -27.15 12.34
CA VAL A 32 -28.24 -27.74 12.10
C VAL A 32 -27.18 -26.69 12.37
N ARG A 33 -26.56 -26.74 13.55
CA ARG A 33 -25.35 -25.94 13.84
C ARG A 33 -24.23 -26.51 13.01
N GLU A 34 -23.68 -25.69 12.11
CA GLU A 34 -22.53 -26.07 11.30
C GLU A 34 -21.26 -26.00 12.17
N VAL A 35 -20.62 -27.15 12.35
CA VAL A 35 -19.42 -27.27 13.16
C VAL A 35 -18.22 -26.92 12.29
N PHE A 36 -17.70 -25.71 12.46
CA PHE A 36 -16.55 -25.21 11.72
C PHE A 36 -15.22 -25.55 12.39
N SER A 37 -14.18 -25.78 11.58
CA SER A 37 -12.81 -25.73 12.07
C SER A 37 -12.32 -24.30 12.13
N GLY A 38 -11.33 -24.02 13.00
CA GLY A 38 -10.68 -22.71 13.02
C GLY A 38 -10.09 -22.32 11.66
N SER A 39 -9.56 -23.29 10.90
CA SER A 39 -9.06 -23.09 9.54
C SER A 39 -10.14 -22.55 8.60
N LYS A 40 -11.34 -23.12 8.60
CA LYS A 40 -12.46 -22.64 7.80
C LYS A 40 -12.90 -21.25 8.24
N ALA A 41 -12.93 -20.97 9.55
CA ALA A 41 -13.27 -19.64 10.07
C ALA A 41 -12.29 -18.54 9.62
N VAL A 42 -11.00 -18.86 9.47
CA VAL A 42 -10.03 -17.96 8.87
C VAL A 42 -10.45 -17.59 7.44
N LEU A 43 -10.76 -18.57 6.60
CA LEU A 43 -11.07 -18.34 5.18
C LEU A 43 -12.39 -17.59 5.00
N GLU A 44 -13.42 -17.94 5.78
CA GLU A 44 -14.68 -17.18 5.80
C GLU A 44 -14.49 -15.71 6.21
N ALA A 45 -13.64 -15.46 7.21
CA ALA A 45 -13.30 -14.10 7.61
C ALA A 45 -12.63 -13.32 6.48
N LEU A 46 -11.69 -13.94 5.75
CA LEU A 46 -11.03 -13.32 4.60
C LEU A 46 -12.01 -12.97 3.49
N ILE A 47 -12.91 -13.89 3.14
CA ILE A 47 -13.95 -13.65 2.14
C ILE A 47 -14.87 -12.50 2.57
N ALA A 48 -15.32 -12.50 3.82
CA ALA A 48 -16.18 -11.47 4.38
C ALA A 48 -15.49 -10.08 4.38
N GLU A 49 -14.16 -10.03 4.53
CA GLU A 49 -13.37 -8.79 4.39
C GLU A 49 -13.11 -8.37 2.94
N GLY A 50 -13.52 -9.18 1.96
CA GLY A 50 -13.40 -8.89 0.54
C GLY A 50 -12.01 -9.20 -0.03
N VAL A 51 -11.30 -10.12 0.62
CA VAL A 51 -10.03 -10.68 0.11
C VAL A 51 -10.35 -11.57 -1.07
N ASP A 52 -9.59 -11.41 -2.14
CA ASP A 52 -9.65 -12.24 -3.35
C ASP A 52 -8.32 -12.92 -3.67
N THR A 53 -7.23 -12.42 -3.10
CA THR A 53 -5.87 -12.88 -3.40
C THR A 53 -5.04 -13.00 -2.13
N ILE A 54 -4.34 -14.12 -1.98
CA ILE A 54 -3.44 -14.43 -0.86
C ILE A 54 -2.07 -14.78 -1.42
N PHE A 55 -1.02 -14.18 -0.88
CA PHE A 55 0.36 -14.52 -1.20
C PHE A 55 0.92 -15.39 -0.08
N GLY A 56 1.53 -16.52 -0.37
CA GLY A 56 2.04 -17.34 0.73
C GLY A 56 2.89 -18.53 0.30
N TYR A 57 3.58 -19.10 1.31
CA TYR A 57 4.37 -20.31 1.19
C TYR A 57 3.90 -21.32 2.25
N PRO A 58 3.53 -22.56 1.87
CA PRO A 58 3.02 -23.55 2.79
C PRO A 58 4.13 -24.10 3.70
N GLY A 59 3.72 -24.57 4.90
CA GLY A 59 4.60 -25.25 5.84
C GLY A 59 3.81 -25.97 6.94
N GLY A 60 4.50 -26.79 7.73
CA GLY A 60 3.87 -27.73 8.65
C GLY A 60 2.89 -27.13 9.66
N ALA A 61 3.17 -25.93 10.18
CA ALA A 61 2.33 -25.33 11.21
C ALA A 61 1.10 -24.61 10.67
N ILE A 62 1.08 -24.21 9.38
CA ILE A 62 -0.08 -23.56 8.73
C ILE A 62 -0.87 -24.53 7.80
N MET A 63 -0.40 -25.77 7.69
CA MET A 63 -0.99 -26.77 6.80
C MET A 63 -2.51 -26.94 6.95
N PRO A 64 -3.13 -26.91 8.16
CA PRO A 64 -4.58 -27.03 8.25
C PRO A 64 -5.36 -25.92 7.55
N ILE A 65 -4.81 -24.68 7.51
CA ILE A 65 -5.42 -23.57 6.76
C ILE A 65 -5.25 -23.80 5.25
N TYR A 66 -4.08 -24.28 4.80
CA TYR A 66 -3.85 -24.60 3.39
C TYR A 66 -4.71 -25.77 2.90
N ASP A 67 -4.95 -26.78 3.75
CA ASP A 67 -5.84 -27.90 3.44
C ASP A 67 -7.28 -27.38 3.25
N ALA A 68 -7.77 -26.58 4.17
CA ALA A 68 -9.10 -25.97 4.05
C ALA A 68 -9.20 -25.04 2.82
N LEU A 69 -8.13 -24.35 2.42
CA LEU A 69 -8.12 -23.42 1.28
C LEU A 69 -8.47 -24.13 -0.06
N TYR A 70 -8.24 -25.44 -0.15
CA TYR A 70 -8.66 -26.22 -1.32
C TYR A 70 -10.15 -26.10 -1.62
N ASP A 71 -11.00 -26.08 -0.58
CA ASP A 71 -12.45 -25.95 -0.73
C ASP A 71 -12.89 -24.52 -1.14
N TYR A 72 -11.99 -23.50 -1.04
CA TYR A 72 -12.27 -22.10 -1.29
C TYR A 72 -11.53 -21.51 -2.50
N HIS A 73 -10.91 -22.36 -3.32
CA HIS A 73 -10.04 -21.95 -4.44
C HIS A 73 -10.72 -21.09 -5.52
N GLU A 74 -12.04 -21.19 -5.66
CA GLU A 74 -12.81 -20.33 -6.58
C GLU A 74 -13.01 -18.90 -6.06
N GLN A 75 -12.99 -18.71 -4.73
CA GLN A 75 -13.22 -17.41 -4.09
C GLN A 75 -11.93 -16.73 -3.64
N LEU A 76 -10.92 -17.52 -3.26
CA LEU A 76 -9.63 -17.07 -2.76
C LEU A 76 -8.52 -17.61 -3.65
N LYS A 77 -7.93 -16.72 -4.43
CA LYS A 77 -6.79 -17.06 -5.28
C LYS A 77 -5.51 -17.09 -4.45
N HIS A 78 -4.88 -18.23 -4.33
CA HIS A 78 -3.57 -18.37 -3.69
C HIS A 78 -2.45 -18.25 -4.71
N ILE A 79 -1.50 -17.36 -4.44
CA ILE A 79 -0.27 -17.18 -5.22
C ILE A 79 0.88 -17.78 -4.44
N LEU A 80 1.38 -18.90 -4.95
CA LEU A 80 2.54 -19.58 -4.36
C LEU A 80 3.82 -18.80 -4.67
N VAL A 81 4.32 -18.10 -3.68
CA VAL A 81 5.62 -17.41 -3.75
C VAL A 81 6.78 -18.40 -3.55
N ARG A 82 8.02 -17.98 -3.75
CA ARG A 82 9.19 -18.84 -3.57
C ARG A 82 9.95 -18.57 -2.27
N HIS A 83 9.56 -17.49 -1.58
CA HIS A 83 10.08 -17.09 -0.29
C HIS A 83 9.07 -16.18 0.42
N GLU A 84 8.95 -16.24 1.74
CA GLU A 84 7.97 -15.45 2.48
C GLU A 84 8.23 -13.94 2.39
N GLN A 85 9.51 -13.54 2.29
CA GLN A 85 9.87 -12.14 1.99
C GLN A 85 9.30 -11.69 0.63
N GLY A 86 9.37 -12.54 -0.39
CA GLY A 86 8.70 -12.28 -1.67
C GLY A 86 7.18 -12.16 -1.50
N GLY A 87 6.59 -13.03 -0.67
CA GLY A 87 5.15 -13.00 -0.36
C GLY A 87 4.70 -11.67 0.25
N ILE A 88 5.41 -11.17 1.24
CA ILE A 88 5.02 -9.92 1.89
C ILE A 88 5.26 -8.69 0.99
N HIS A 89 6.30 -8.68 0.16
CA HIS A 89 6.47 -7.61 -0.82
C HIS A 89 5.41 -7.67 -1.92
N ALA A 90 4.99 -8.86 -2.36
CA ALA A 90 3.85 -9.01 -3.26
C ALA A 90 2.55 -8.50 -2.62
N GLY A 91 2.30 -8.83 -1.35
CA GLY A 91 1.19 -8.27 -0.58
C GLY A 91 1.20 -6.73 -0.54
N GLN A 92 2.38 -6.11 -0.41
CA GLN A 92 2.53 -4.65 -0.47
C GLN A 92 2.21 -4.09 -1.86
N GLY A 93 2.73 -4.70 -2.91
CA GLY A 93 2.44 -4.30 -4.29
C GLY A 93 0.94 -4.37 -4.61
N TYR A 94 0.29 -5.45 -4.17
CA TYR A 94 -1.16 -5.62 -4.28
C TYR A 94 -1.92 -4.52 -3.52
N ALA A 95 -1.55 -4.25 -2.28
CA ALA A 95 -2.24 -3.24 -1.47
C ALA A 95 -2.12 -1.83 -2.07
N ARG A 96 -0.94 -1.47 -2.56
CA ARG A 96 -0.68 -0.14 -3.14
C ARG A 96 -1.35 0.07 -4.50
N SER A 97 -1.48 -0.96 -5.33
CA SER A 97 -2.14 -0.87 -6.63
C SER A 97 -3.66 -0.94 -6.52
N SER A 98 -4.19 -1.90 -5.75
CA SER A 98 -5.63 -2.09 -5.58
C SER A 98 -6.27 -1.09 -4.61
N GLY A 99 -5.55 -0.70 -3.53
CA GLY A 99 -6.09 0.05 -2.39
C GLY A 99 -6.89 -0.81 -1.42
N LYS A 100 -6.72 -2.14 -1.47
CA LYS A 100 -7.23 -3.12 -0.52
C LYS A 100 -6.14 -3.49 0.51
N VAL A 101 -6.51 -4.20 1.56
CA VAL A 101 -5.54 -4.80 2.49
C VAL A 101 -4.90 -6.03 1.82
N GLY A 102 -3.57 -6.09 1.80
CA GLY A 102 -2.86 -7.27 1.30
C GLY A 102 -2.84 -8.40 2.34
N VAL A 103 -2.97 -9.64 1.90
CA VAL A 103 -2.98 -10.81 2.80
C VAL A 103 -1.82 -11.75 2.48
N VAL A 104 -1.09 -12.15 3.53
CA VAL A 104 0.10 -12.98 3.41
C VAL A 104 0.04 -14.14 4.39
N PHE A 105 0.32 -15.36 3.90
CA PHE A 105 0.40 -16.57 4.71
C PHE A 105 1.84 -17.05 4.86
N ALA A 106 2.23 -17.44 6.07
CA ALA A 106 3.52 -18.07 6.34
C ALA A 106 3.41 -19.13 7.44
N THR A 107 4.33 -20.06 7.45
CA THR A 107 4.42 -21.04 8.53
C THR A 107 5.16 -20.48 9.75
N SER A 108 5.29 -21.26 10.82
CA SER A 108 6.04 -20.91 12.02
C SER A 108 7.55 -20.80 11.79
N GLY A 109 8.27 -20.39 12.81
CA GLY A 109 9.73 -20.35 12.83
C GLY A 109 10.30 -19.49 11.70
N PRO A 110 11.15 -20.05 10.82
CA PRO A 110 11.78 -19.30 9.74
C PRO A 110 10.77 -18.69 8.77
N GLY A 111 9.62 -19.32 8.54
CA GLY A 111 8.57 -18.73 7.69
C GLY A 111 8.04 -17.40 8.24
N ALA A 112 7.72 -17.37 9.54
CA ALA A 112 7.27 -16.15 10.20
C ALA A 112 8.37 -15.09 10.29
N THR A 113 9.62 -15.48 10.61
CA THR A 113 10.74 -14.52 10.70
C THR A 113 11.14 -13.94 9.34
N ASN A 114 10.95 -14.66 8.25
CA ASN A 114 11.17 -14.14 6.89
C ASN A 114 10.21 -12.99 6.50
N LEU A 115 9.11 -12.79 7.23
CA LEU A 115 8.21 -11.64 7.04
C LEU A 115 8.74 -10.34 7.63
N VAL A 116 9.68 -10.38 8.58
CA VAL A 116 10.05 -9.23 9.43
C VAL A 116 10.53 -8.02 8.63
N THR A 117 11.41 -8.23 7.65
CA THR A 117 11.85 -7.13 6.76
C THR A 117 10.66 -6.47 6.05
N GLY A 118 9.75 -7.28 5.51
CA GLY A 118 8.59 -6.74 4.79
C GLY A 118 7.57 -6.10 5.73
N LEU A 119 7.44 -6.56 6.98
CA LEU A 119 6.63 -5.91 8.01
C LEU A 119 7.20 -4.53 8.37
N ALA A 120 8.52 -4.43 8.59
CA ALA A 120 9.19 -3.17 8.88
C ALA A 120 9.03 -2.17 7.72
N ASP A 121 9.19 -2.64 6.48
CA ASP A 121 8.98 -1.86 5.26
C ASP A 121 7.52 -1.37 5.13
N ALA A 122 6.56 -2.26 5.32
CA ALA A 122 5.13 -1.91 5.30
C ALA A 122 4.74 -0.94 6.42
N MET A 123 5.34 -1.07 7.60
CA MET A 123 5.08 -0.19 8.75
C MET A 123 5.56 1.24 8.48
N ILE A 124 6.79 1.40 7.99
CA ILE A 124 7.36 2.72 7.73
C ILE A 124 6.68 3.41 6.55
N ASP A 125 6.26 2.65 5.54
CA ASP A 125 5.56 3.14 4.33
C ASP A 125 4.04 3.13 4.47
N SER A 126 3.51 2.80 5.64
CA SER A 126 2.06 2.83 5.92
C SER A 126 1.24 1.95 4.97
N THR A 127 1.74 0.77 4.61
CA THR A 127 1.07 -0.16 3.71
C THR A 127 0.18 -1.13 4.50
N PRO A 128 -1.14 -1.20 4.23
CA PRO A 128 -2.04 -2.07 4.97
C PRO A 128 -1.84 -3.53 4.60
N LEU A 129 -1.45 -4.35 5.57
CA LEU A 129 -1.27 -5.79 5.43
C LEU A 129 -1.89 -6.54 6.61
N VAL A 130 -2.41 -7.74 6.36
CA VAL A 130 -2.71 -8.75 7.36
C VAL A 130 -1.88 -10.00 7.05
N CYS A 131 -0.87 -10.26 7.90
CA CYS A 131 -0.07 -11.46 7.81
C CYS A 131 -0.64 -12.49 8.78
N ILE A 132 -0.88 -13.71 8.29
CA ILE A 132 -1.37 -14.83 9.09
C ILE A 132 -0.29 -15.89 9.12
N THR A 133 0.24 -16.17 10.33
CA THR A 133 1.25 -17.20 10.55
C THR A 133 0.64 -18.40 11.27
N GLY A 134 1.07 -19.58 10.87
CA GLY A 134 0.82 -20.79 11.65
C GLY A 134 1.84 -20.91 12.77
N GLN A 135 1.44 -21.47 13.91
CA GLN A 135 2.30 -21.71 15.06
C GLN A 135 2.20 -23.16 15.54
N VAL A 136 3.16 -23.61 16.31
CA VAL A 136 3.14 -24.92 16.96
C VAL A 136 1.88 -25.08 17.82
N PHE A 137 1.63 -26.29 18.34
CA PHE A 137 0.53 -26.49 19.29
C PHE A 137 0.72 -25.63 20.55
N ALA A 138 -0.36 -25.09 21.10
CA ALA A 138 -0.31 -24.16 22.24
C ALA A 138 0.43 -24.75 23.48
N HIS A 139 0.36 -26.05 23.70
CA HIS A 139 1.08 -26.69 24.82
C HIS A 139 2.59 -26.80 24.58
N LEU A 140 3.08 -26.52 23.39
CA LEU A 140 4.50 -26.51 23.04
C LEU A 140 5.13 -25.11 23.08
N LEU A 141 4.31 -24.07 23.26
CA LEU A 141 4.80 -22.69 23.32
C LEU A 141 5.76 -22.50 24.49
N GLY A 142 6.92 -21.91 24.22
CA GLY A 142 7.98 -21.69 25.25
C GLY A 142 8.79 -22.94 25.62
N THR A 143 8.74 -23.99 24.78
CA THR A 143 9.47 -25.25 25.03
C THR A 143 10.64 -25.49 24.08
N ASP A 144 10.98 -24.49 23.23
CA ASP A 144 11.97 -24.63 22.17
C ASP A 144 11.59 -25.76 21.19
N ALA A 145 10.30 -25.92 20.90
CA ALA A 145 9.79 -26.91 19.98
C ALA A 145 10.30 -26.66 18.55
N PHE A 146 10.35 -27.72 17.72
CA PHE A 146 10.81 -27.59 16.33
C PHE A 146 10.04 -26.53 15.57
N GLN A 147 10.76 -25.56 15.00
CA GLN A 147 10.21 -24.39 14.31
C GLN A 147 9.29 -23.51 15.16
N GLU A 148 9.44 -23.51 16.48
CA GLU A 148 8.86 -22.49 17.34
C GLU A 148 9.72 -21.22 17.32
N VAL A 149 9.07 -20.07 17.27
CA VAL A 149 9.67 -18.75 17.45
C VAL A 149 8.65 -17.85 18.13
N ASP A 150 9.07 -17.02 19.06
CA ASP A 150 8.23 -15.98 19.66
C ASP A 150 8.02 -14.82 18.66
N VAL A 151 7.20 -15.10 17.67
CA VAL A 151 6.92 -14.16 16.57
C VAL A 151 6.21 -12.89 17.06
N ILE A 152 5.46 -12.97 18.15
CA ILE A 152 4.74 -11.82 18.71
C ILE A 152 5.75 -10.77 19.22
N ASN A 153 6.73 -11.17 20.03
CA ASN A 153 7.73 -10.23 20.50
C ASN A 153 8.65 -9.73 19.37
N ILE A 154 9.00 -10.57 18.40
CA ILE A 154 9.81 -10.18 17.24
C ILE A 154 9.08 -9.13 16.39
N THR A 155 7.77 -9.23 16.20
CA THR A 155 7.01 -8.37 15.29
C THR A 155 6.37 -7.15 15.96
N THR A 156 6.37 -7.07 17.29
CA THR A 156 5.81 -5.93 18.04
C THR A 156 6.31 -4.57 17.56
N PRO A 157 7.62 -4.32 17.33
CA PRO A 157 8.10 -3.01 16.88
C PRO A 157 7.84 -2.70 15.39
N VAL A 158 7.43 -3.69 14.62
CA VAL A 158 7.27 -3.57 13.15
C VAL A 158 5.83 -3.79 12.66
N THR A 159 4.87 -3.82 13.59
CA THR A 159 3.44 -3.96 13.29
C THR A 159 2.61 -2.93 14.07
N LYS A 160 1.45 -2.56 13.54
CA LYS A 160 0.47 -1.76 14.29
C LYS A 160 -0.17 -2.56 15.42
N TRP A 161 -0.32 -3.84 15.21
CA TRP A 161 -0.85 -4.81 16.17
C TRP A 161 -0.44 -6.21 15.75
N ASN A 162 -0.17 -7.03 16.74
CA ASN A 162 -0.01 -8.47 16.56
C ASN A 162 -0.77 -9.21 17.68
N TYR A 163 -1.15 -10.44 17.39
CA TYR A 163 -1.89 -11.25 18.36
C TYR A 163 -1.67 -12.75 18.10
N GLN A 164 -1.53 -13.53 19.16
CA GLN A 164 -1.46 -14.98 19.08
C GLN A 164 -2.80 -15.61 19.48
N VAL A 165 -3.38 -16.38 18.58
CA VAL A 165 -4.64 -17.09 18.77
C VAL A 165 -4.38 -18.52 19.19
N THR A 166 -4.92 -18.91 20.36
CA THR A 166 -4.80 -20.27 20.90
C THR A 166 -6.14 -21.03 20.97
N ASP A 167 -7.26 -20.33 20.74
CA ASP A 167 -8.62 -20.86 20.71
C ASP A 167 -9.35 -20.44 19.42
N ALA A 168 -9.95 -21.40 18.72
CA ALA A 168 -10.68 -21.12 17.48
C ALA A 168 -11.85 -20.13 17.62
N ASN A 169 -12.46 -20.08 18.81
CA ASN A 169 -13.56 -19.15 19.10
C ASN A 169 -13.15 -17.66 18.96
N GLU A 170 -11.86 -17.36 19.10
CA GLU A 170 -11.36 -15.97 18.99
C GLU A 170 -11.15 -15.54 17.53
N ILE A 171 -10.96 -16.49 16.58
CA ILE A 171 -10.55 -16.21 15.20
C ILE A 171 -11.42 -15.16 14.52
N PRO A 172 -12.76 -15.23 14.52
CA PRO A 172 -13.59 -14.25 13.81
C PRO A 172 -13.39 -12.83 14.34
N ALA A 173 -13.39 -12.67 15.65
CA ALA A 173 -13.25 -11.36 16.30
C ALA A 173 -11.82 -10.78 16.16
N VAL A 174 -10.81 -11.63 16.21
CA VAL A 174 -9.40 -11.23 16.05
C VAL A 174 -9.14 -10.78 14.62
N LEU A 175 -9.59 -11.53 13.62
CA LEU A 175 -9.42 -11.15 12.22
C LEU A 175 -10.21 -9.88 11.88
N ALA A 176 -11.42 -9.71 12.40
CA ALA A 176 -12.18 -8.47 12.22
C ALA A 176 -11.41 -7.24 12.76
N LYS A 177 -10.80 -7.36 13.93
CA LYS A 177 -9.93 -6.31 14.47
C LYS A 177 -8.67 -6.11 13.64
N ALA A 178 -8.06 -7.18 13.14
CA ALA A 178 -6.84 -7.14 12.32
C ALA A 178 -7.06 -6.29 11.05
N PHE A 179 -8.12 -6.57 10.30
CA PHE A 179 -8.45 -5.80 9.09
C PHE A 179 -8.81 -4.36 9.42
N TYR A 180 -9.59 -4.12 10.48
CA TYR A 180 -9.93 -2.77 10.92
C TYR A 180 -8.69 -1.95 11.29
N ILE A 181 -7.75 -2.51 12.07
CA ILE A 181 -6.51 -1.83 12.48
C ILE A 181 -5.59 -1.61 11.28
N ALA A 182 -5.42 -2.62 10.41
CA ALA A 182 -4.55 -2.51 9.25
C ALA A 182 -5.01 -1.42 8.27
N GLY A 183 -6.31 -1.34 8.00
CA GLY A 183 -6.89 -0.48 6.96
C GLY A 183 -7.31 0.92 7.40
N THR A 184 -7.30 1.25 8.70
CA THR A 184 -7.84 2.52 9.20
C THR A 184 -6.78 3.39 9.90
N GLY A 185 -7.07 4.69 10.02
CA GLY A 185 -6.11 5.68 10.52
C GLY A 185 -4.93 5.81 9.57
N ARG A 186 -3.71 5.92 10.10
CA ARG A 186 -2.49 5.65 9.32
C ARG A 186 -2.43 4.15 9.07
N PRO A 187 -2.57 3.66 7.84
CA PRO A 187 -2.56 2.22 7.56
C PRO A 187 -1.23 1.57 7.94
N GLY A 188 -1.21 0.26 8.05
CA GLY A 188 0.03 -0.48 8.32
C GLY A 188 -0.20 -1.97 8.55
N PRO A 189 0.87 -2.76 8.74
CA PRO A 189 0.79 -4.21 8.87
C PRO A 189 0.26 -4.65 10.23
N VAL A 190 -0.46 -5.77 10.22
CA VAL A 190 -0.90 -6.53 11.39
C VAL A 190 -0.48 -7.97 11.20
N LEU A 191 -0.06 -8.66 12.27
CA LEU A 191 0.27 -10.08 12.22
C LEU A 191 -0.60 -10.87 13.21
N ILE A 192 -1.23 -11.94 12.73
CA ILE A 192 -2.01 -12.87 13.53
C ILE A 192 -1.36 -14.25 13.46
N ASP A 193 -0.88 -14.71 14.62
CA ASP A 193 -0.20 -15.98 14.79
C ASP A 193 -1.18 -17.02 15.34
N ILE A 194 -1.46 -18.09 14.60
CA ILE A 194 -2.53 -19.04 14.94
C ILE A 194 -1.94 -20.40 15.25
N THR A 195 -2.06 -20.84 16.51
CA THR A 195 -1.57 -22.15 16.93
C THR A 195 -2.28 -23.29 16.22
N LYS A 196 -1.55 -24.39 15.99
CA LYS A 196 -2.05 -25.53 15.22
C LYS A 196 -3.32 -26.16 15.81
N ASN A 197 -3.43 -26.18 17.16
CA ASN A 197 -4.68 -26.63 17.80
C ASN A 197 -5.86 -25.71 17.50
N ALA A 198 -5.67 -24.38 17.50
CA ALA A 198 -6.73 -23.44 17.16
C ALA A 198 -7.20 -23.59 15.69
N GLN A 199 -6.28 -23.88 14.76
CA GLN A 199 -6.62 -24.17 13.38
C GLN A 199 -7.48 -25.44 13.22
N LEU A 200 -7.16 -26.49 14.00
CA LEU A 200 -7.85 -27.80 13.93
C LEU A 200 -9.11 -27.86 14.79
N GLN A 201 -9.21 -27.04 15.82
CA GLN A 201 -10.33 -27.02 16.75
C GLN A 201 -11.65 -26.79 16.04
N LYS A 202 -12.61 -27.65 16.35
CA LYS A 202 -14.00 -27.52 15.91
C LYS A 202 -14.80 -26.73 16.95
N PHE A 203 -15.59 -25.77 16.49
CA PHE A 203 -16.39 -24.90 17.36
C PHE A 203 -17.73 -24.51 16.72
N ASP A 204 -18.63 -23.97 17.52
CA ASP A 204 -19.94 -23.50 17.07
C ASP A 204 -19.78 -22.10 16.43
N TYR A 205 -19.63 -22.06 15.12
CA TYR A 205 -19.39 -20.82 14.36
C TYR A 205 -20.67 -20.01 14.23
N GLN A 206 -20.67 -18.81 14.79
CA GLN A 206 -21.81 -17.89 14.79
C GLN A 206 -21.81 -16.89 13.61
N GLY A 207 -20.98 -17.13 12.59
CA GLY A 207 -20.79 -16.21 11.48
C GLY A 207 -19.70 -15.17 11.74
N TYR A 208 -19.49 -14.30 10.75
CA TYR A 208 -18.47 -13.23 10.80
C TYR A 208 -19.12 -11.85 10.83
N THR A 209 -18.64 -10.99 11.69
CA THR A 209 -19.08 -9.59 11.76
C THR A 209 -17.85 -8.68 11.67
N LYS A 210 -17.87 -7.75 10.72
CA LYS A 210 -16.79 -6.77 10.57
C LYS A 210 -16.65 -5.89 11.82
N CYS A 211 -15.42 -5.55 12.15
CA CYS A 211 -15.14 -4.62 13.23
C CYS A 211 -15.34 -3.18 12.74
N GLU A 212 -16.22 -2.43 13.40
CA GLU A 212 -16.46 -1.02 13.09
C GLU A 212 -15.86 -0.09 14.15
N HIS A 213 -15.57 -0.61 15.35
CA HIS A 213 -15.09 0.18 16.47
C HIS A 213 -14.26 -0.64 17.45
N ILE A 214 -13.15 -0.05 17.92
CA ILE A 214 -12.36 -0.56 19.04
C ILE A 214 -12.25 0.56 20.06
N ARG A 215 -12.67 0.31 21.32
CA ARG A 215 -12.75 1.33 22.39
C ARG A 215 -11.45 2.11 22.59
N SER A 216 -10.31 1.48 22.51
CA SER A 216 -8.97 2.06 22.72
C SER A 216 -8.31 2.59 21.45
N TYR A 217 -8.91 2.42 20.28
CA TYR A 217 -8.33 2.81 19.00
C TYR A 217 -9.19 3.86 18.30
N ARG A 218 -8.61 5.03 18.07
CA ARG A 218 -9.25 6.13 17.35
C ARG A 218 -8.52 6.38 16.03
N PRO A 219 -9.01 5.83 14.92
CA PRO A 219 -8.31 5.92 13.64
C PRO A 219 -8.29 7.32 13.04
N LYS A 220 -9.24 8.18 13.41
CA LYS A 220 -9.31 9.55 12.92
C LYS A 220 -9.25 10.54 14.10
N PRO A 221 -8.29 11.48 14.06
CA PRO A 221 -8.27 12.56 15.05
C PRO A 221 -9.47 13.49 14.89
N ILE A 222 -9.81 14.20 15.98
CA ILE A 222 -10.87 15.21 15.95
C ILE A 222 -10.32 16.45 15.26
N ILE A 223 -10.93 16.84 14.14
CA ILE A 223 -10.57 18.03 13.39
C ILE A 223 -10.96 19.28 14.19
N ARG A 224 -9.99 20.14 14.47
CA ARG A 224 -10.21 21.41 15.17
C ARG A 224 -10.40 22.54 14.16
N LYS A 225 -11.61 23.12 14.16
CA LYS A 225 -11.98 24.20 13.23
C LYS A 225 -11.05 25.41 13.34
N SER A 226 -10.62 25.78 14.56
CA SER A 226 -9.69 26.88 14.79
C SER A 226 -8.35 26.74 14.05
N TYR A 227 -7.81 25.51 13.94
CA TYR A 227 -6.58 25.28 13.17
C TYR A 227 -6.79 25.41 11.66
N LEU A 228 -7.98 25.03 11.16
CA LEU A 228 -8.32 25.26 9.74
C LEU A 228 -8.47 26.76 9.44
N GLU A 229 -9.08 27.52 10.33
CA GLU A 229 -9.24 28.98 10.19
C GLU A 229 -7.88 29.68 10.24
N GLU A 230 -6.98 29.27 11.14
CA GLU A 230 -5.62 29.79 11.23
C GLU A 230 -4.78 29.45 10.00
N ALA A 231 -4.86 28.19 9.53
CA ALA A 231 -4.20 27.76 8.29
C ALA A 231 -4.70 28.56 7.09
N ALA A 232 -6.01 28.75 6.94
CA ALA A 232 -6.60 29.53 5.87
C ALA A 232 -6.15 30.99 5.91
N LYS A 233 -6.05 31.60 7.09
CA LYS A 233 -5.53 32.95 7.27
C LYS A 233 -4.10 33.09 6.79
N LEU A 234 -3.21 32.13 7.14
CA LEU A 234 -1.82 32.13 6.66
C LEU A 234 -1.76 31.97 5.13
N ILE A 235 -2.53 31.05 4.55
CA ILE A 235 -2.59 30.81 3.10
C ILE A 235 -3.10 32.07 2.39
N ASN A 236 -4.15 32.72 2.91
CA ASN A 236 -4.73 33.92 2.31
C ASN A 236 -3.80 35.16 2.40
N GLN A 237 -2.84 35.18 3.31
CA GLN A 237 -1.85 36.25 3.44
C GLN A 237 -0.54 35.97 2.74
N ALA A 238 -0.29 34.73 2.30
CA ALA A 238 0.94 34.30 1.68
C ALA A 238 1.24 35.03 0.36
N LYS A 239 2.51 35.30 0.11
CA LYS A 239 3.04 35.90 -1.13
C LYS A 239 3.75 34.89 -2.00
N GLN A 240 4.41 33.91 -1.38
CA GLN A 240 5.19 32.86 -2.01
C GLN A 240 4.89 31.49 -1.36
N PRO A 241 3.60 31.07 -1.37
CA PRO A 241 3.23 29.78 -0.76
C PRO A 241 3.72 28.61 -1.60
N PHE A 242 4.01 27.50 -0.94
CA PHE A 242 4.41 26.27 -1.59
C PHE A 242 3.75 25.07 -0.92
N VAL A 243 3.22 24.13 -1.72
CA VAL A 243 2.63 22.87 -1.25
C VAL A 243 3.60 21.73 -1.49
N ILE A 244 3.86 20.95 -0.45
CA ILE A 244 4.52 19.65 -0.58
C ILE A 244 3.57 18.55 -0.15
N PHE A 245 3.48 17.49 -0.93
CA PHE A 245 2.52 16.42 -0.65
C PHE A 245 3.12 15.03 -0.78
N GLY A 246 2.59 14.13 0.05
CA GLY A 246 3.09 12.77 0.17
C GLY A 246 2.03 11.72 -0.09
N GLN A 247 2.35 10.51 0.33
CA GLN A 247 1.51 9.33 0.18
C GLN A 247 0.15 9.44 0.88
N GLY A 248 0.04 10.27 1.93
CA GLY A 248 -1.21 10.49 2.67
C GLY A 248 -2.36 10.95 1.78
N VAL A 249 -2.08 11.63 0.66
CA VAL A 249 -3.10 11.99 -0.33
C VAL A 249 -3.66 10.75 -1.02
N ILE A 250 -2.80 9.78 -1.38
CA ILE A 250 -3.20 8.52 -2.01
C ILE A 250 -3.90 7.60 -1.01
N LEU A 251 -3.32 7.42 0.18
CA LEU A 251 -3.87 6.57 1.24
C LEU A 251 -5.24 7.05 1.74
N GLY A 252 -5.41 8.37 1.83
CA GLY A 252 -6.68 9.01 2.16
C GLY A 252 -7.69 9.03 1.00
N LYS A 253 -7.30 8.56 -0.20
CA LYS A 253 -8.13 8.65 -1.43
C LYS A 253 -8.61 10.08 -1.69
N ALA A 254 -7.72 11.06 -1.45
CA ALA A 254 -8.00 12.49 -1.43
C ALA A 254 -7.46 13.24 -2.66
N GLU A 255 -7.14 12.53 -3.76
CA GLU A 255 -6.53 13.13 -4.96
C GLU A 255 -7.41 14.23 -5.57
N LYS A 256 -8.73 14.03 -5.59
CA LYS A 256 -9.69 15.02 -6.10
C LYS A 256 -9.77 16.26 -5.23
N GLU A 257 -9.82 16.06 -3.92
CA GLU A 257 -9.87 17.12 -2.93
C GLU A 257 -8.56 17.91 -2.90
N PHE A 258 -7.43 17.23 -3.04
CA PHE A 258 -6.12 17.85 -3.16
C PHE A 258 -6.00 18.69 -4.43
N LYS A 259 -6.40 18.16 -5.58
CA LYS A 259 -6.43 18.91 -6.85
C LYS A 259 -7.29 20.16 -6.73
N ALA A 260 -8.51 20.06 -6.21
CA ALA A 260 -9.41 21.20 -6.00
C ALA A 260 -8.81 22.24 -5.05
N PHE A 261 -8.10 21.82 -4.02
CA PHE A 261 -7.42 22.71 -3.09
C PHE A 261 -6.33 23.53 -3.77
N ILE A 262 -5.39 22.88 -4.47
CA ILE A 262 -4.28 23.60 -5.13
C ILE A 262 -4.74 24.49 -6.28
N GLU A 263 -5.76 24.07 -7.02
CA GLU A 263 -6.34 24.85 -8.13
C GLU A 263 -7.03 26.12 -7.60
N LYS A 264 -7.82 26.03 -6.54
CA LYS A 264 -8.43 27.21 -5.90
C LYS A 264 -7.38 28.14 -5.31
N ALA A 265 -6.40 27.57 -4.61
CA ALA A 265 -5.33 28.32 -3.99
C ALA A 265 -4.33 28.90 -5.00
N GLY A 266 -4.21 28.35 -6.20
CA GLY A 266 -3.27 28.72 -7.25
C GLY A 266 -1.80 28.49 -6.86
N ILE A 267 -1.51 27.52 -5.99
CA ILE A 267 -0.20 27.33 -5.34
C ILE A 267 0.61 26.26 -6.08
N PRO A 268 1.89 26.54 -6.44
CA PRO A 268 2.82 25.51 -6.93
C PRO A 268 2.94 24.36 -5.92
N SER A 269 2.96 23.12 -6.42
CA SER A 269 3.01 21.94 -5.58
C SER A 269 4.03 20.92 -6.07
N ALA A 270 4.73 20.26 -5.15
CA ALA A 270 5.69 19.19 -5.44
C ALA A 270 5.41 17.96 -4.60
N TRP A 271 5.61 16.78 -5.18
CA TRP A 271 5.47 15.52 -4.47
C TRP A 271 6.76 15.03 -3.79
N THR A 272 6.60 14.29 -2.72
CA THR A 272 7.67 13.42 -2.20
C THR A 272 7.71 12.11 -3.01
N ILE A 273 8.73 11.29 -2.80
CA ILE A 273 8.87 10.01 -3.54
C ILE A 273 7.63 9.11 -3.42
N LEU A 274 7.02 8.99 -2.24
CA LEU A 274 5.81 8.21 -2.03
C LEU A 274 4.52 8.97 -2.43
N GLY A 275 4.61 10.27 -2.67
CA GLY A 275 3.52 11.09 -3.21
C GLY A 275 3.41 11.06 -4.72
N LEU A 276 4.40 10.46 -5.42
CA LEU A 276 4.37 10.31 -6.87
C LEU A 276 3.05 9.72 -7.35
N SER A 277 2.54 10.25 -8.44
CA SER A 277 1.26 9.89 -9.07
C SER A 277 -0.04 10.36 -8.36
N ALA A 278 0.02 10.98 -7.18
CA ALA A 278 -1.17 11.56 -6.54
C ALA A 278 -1.79 12.75 -7.32
N LEU A 279 -0.99 13.36 -8.18
CA LEU A 279 -1.40 14.41 -9.12
C LEU A 279 -0.79 14.07 -10.49
N GLU A 280 -1.45 14.45 -11.57
CA GLU A 280 -0.92 14.24 -12.91
C GLU A 280 0.41 15.00 -13.11
N THR A 281 1.41 14.37 -13.73
CA THR A 281 2.72 15.02 -13.98
C THR A 281 2.57 16.29 -14.82
N LYS A 282 1.60 16.32 -15.74
CA LYS A 282 1.37 17.46 -16.64
C LYS A 282 0.54 18.59 -16.01
N HIS A 283 0.08 18.43 -14.77
CA HIS A 283 -0.73 19.47 -14.11
C HIS A 283 0.06 20.78 -13.99
N PRO A 284 -0.51 21.97 -14.37
CA PRO A 284 0.24 23.24 -14.41
C PRO A 284 0.88 23.65 -13.09
N LEU A 285 0.26 23.29 -11.97
CA LEU A 285 0.78 23.58 -10.62
C LEU A 285 1.68 22.47 -10.07
N ASN A 286 1.93 21.40 -10.81
CA ASN A 286 2.89 20.38 -10.44
C ASN A 286 4.29 20.79 -10.90
N VAL A 287 5.13 21.16 -9.97
CA VAL A 287 6.49 21.65 -10.26
C VAL A 287 7.57 20.58 -10.10
N GLY A 288 7.19 19.32 -9.90
CA GLY A 288 8.09 18.17 -9.85
C GLY A 288 8.24 17.52 -8.47
N MET A 289 9.32 16.79 -8.29
CA MET A 289 9.67 16.09 -7.05
C MET A 289 10.66 16.93 -6.24
N LEU A 290 10.53 16.88 -4.91
CA LEU A 290 11.51 17.46 -3.99
C LEU A 290 12.25 16.36 -3.21
N GLY A 291 13.33 16.75 -2.54
CA GLY A 291 14.18 15.87 -1.75
C GLY A 291 15.47 15.49 -2.46
N MET A 292 16.21 14.52 -1.93
CA MET A 292 17.56 14.14 -2.39
C MET A 292 17.63 13.81 -3.89
N HIS A 293 16.58 13.17 -4.41
CA HIS A 293 16.48 12.76 -5.83
C HIS A 293 15.59 13.71 -6.64
N GLY A 294 15.15 14.80 -6.02
CA GLY A 294 14.18 15.72 -6.57
C GLY A 294 14.76 16.71 -7.59
N ASN A 295 13.86 17.53 -8.11
CA ASN A 295 14.15 18.58 -9.07
C ASN A 295 14.79 19.81 -8.39
N TYR A 296 15.56 20.56 -9.15
CA TYR A 296 16.33 21.69 -8.65
C TYR A 296 15.43 22.81 -8.11
N GLY A 297 14.39 23.18 -8.87
CA GLY A 297 13.45 24.25 -8.48
C GLY A 297 12.76 24.01 -7.14
N PRO A 298 12.03 22.89 -6.94
CA PRO A 298 11.40 22.57 -5.66
C PRO A 298 12.36 22.59 -4.47
N ASN A 299 13.56 22.02 -4.62
CA ASN A 299 14.55 21.98 -3.54
C ASN A 299 15.07 23.37 -3.14
N VAL A 300 15.33 24.26 -4.11
CA VAL A 300 15.80 25.62 -3.81
C VAL A 300 14.68 26.47 -3.25
N LEU A 301 13.51 26.45 -3.90
CA LEU A 301 12.41 27.35 -3.58
C LEU A 301 11.65 26.98 -2.29
N THR A 302 11.83 25.77 -1.77
CA THR A 302 11.40 25.42 -0.39
C THR A 302 12.03 26.35 0.65
N ASN A 303 13.28 26.79 0.44
CA ASN A 303 13.97 27.69 1.35
C ASN A 303 13.74 29.18 1.05
N GLU A 304 12.82 29.51 0.14
CA GLU A 304 12.44 30.88 -0.20
C GLU A 304 10.93 31.14 -0.02
N CYS A 305 10.12 30.10 0.14
CA CYS A 305 8.68 30.25 0.37
C CYS A 305 8.40 30.90 1.74
N ASP A 306 7.31 31.67 1.83
CA ASP A 306 6.87 32.28 3.09
C ASP A 306 5.88 31.40 3.87
N VAL A 307 5.12 30.56 3.17
CA VAL A 307 4.24 29.55 3.75
C VAL A 307 4.48 28.21 3.07
N LEU A 308 4.85 27.21 3.87
CA LEU A 308 5.03 25.84 3.44
C LEU A 308 3.86 24.99 3.93
N ILE A 309 3.13 24.37 3.00
CA ILE A 309 1.96 23.55 3.31
C ILE A 309 2.32 22.09 3.03
N ALA A 310 2.47 21.29 4.08
CA ALA A 310 2.76 19.86 3.98
C ALA A 310 1.46 19.06 4.09
N VAL A 311 1.19 18.20 3.11
CA VAL A 311 -0.05 17.41 3.04
C VAL A 311 0.26 15.93 2.99
N GLY A 312 -0.04 15.21 4.08
CA GLY A 312 0.14 13.77 4.17
C GLY A 312 1.57 13.30 3.89
N MET A 313 2.54 13.99 4.48
CA MET A 313 3.97 13.69 4.36
C MET A 313 4.69 13.95 5.70
N ARG A 314 5.77 13.24 5.99
CA ARG A 314 6.37 13.15 7.34
C ARG A 314 7.68 13.92 7.55
N PHE A 315 8.12 14.76 6.64
CA PHE A 315 9.39 15.50 6.75
C PHE A 315 10.60 14.61 7.09
N ASP A 316 10.79 13.52 6.35
CA ASP A 316 11.96 12.66 6.55
C ASP A 316 13.26 13.32 6.06
N ASP A 317 14.40 12.71 6.42
CA ASP A 317 15.73 13.21 6.11
C ASP A 317 16.02 13.30 4.59
N ARG A 318 15.37 12.48 3.77
CA ARG A 318 15.52 12.50 2.30
C ARG A 318 14.86 13.72 1.68
N VAL A 319 13.82 14.25 2.33
CA VAL A 319 13.14 15.48 1.93
C VAL A 319 13.80 16.71 2.54
N THR A 320 14.12 16.67 3.83
CA THR A 320 14.57 17.85 4.57
C THR A 320 16.07 18.10 4.45
N GLY A 321 16.86 17.05 4.31
CA GLY A 321 18.31 17.14 4.42
C GLY A 321 18.72 17.74 5.78
N ARG A 322 19.42 18.87 5.76
CA ARG A 322 19.88 19.56 6.98
C ARG A 322 18.72 20.32 7.65
N LEU A 323 18.19 19.76 8.71
CA LEU A 323 17.06 20.31 9.49
C LEU A 323 17.33 21.72 10.05
N ASP A 324 18.59 22.04 10.38
CA ASP A 324 19.01 23.37 10.87
C ASP A 324 18.89 24.47 9.80
N LYS A 325 18.78 24.10 8.51
CA LYS A 325 18.66 25.02 7.38
C LYS A 325 17.35 24.90 6.61
N TYR A 326 16.54 23.88 6.88
CA TYR A 326 15.34 23.58 6.09
C TYR A 326 14.20 24.55 6.41
N ALA A 327 13.73 25.28 5.42
CA ALA A 327 12.53 26.16 5.43
C ALA A 327 12.38 27.07 6.68
N LYS A 328 13.50 27.59 7.22
CA LYS A 328 13.52 28.39 8.46
C LYS A 328 12.75 29.70 8.39
N GLN A 329 12.58 30.23 7.19
CA GLN A 329 11.86 31.48 6.92
C GLN A 329 10.35 31.28 6.80
N ALA A 330 9.89 30.03 6.57
CA ALA A 330 8.51 29.72 6.25
C ALA A 330 7.65 29.52 7.51
N LYS A 331 6.37 29.92 7.44
CA LYS A 331 5.32 29.42 8.33
C LYS A 331 4.87 28.06 7.82
N ILE A 332 4.91 27.04 8.67
CA ILE A 332 4.65 25.66 8.28
C ILE A 332 3.25 25.24 8.72
N ILE A 333 2.43 24.85 7.76
CA ILE A 333 1.13 24.20 7.96
C ILE A 333 1.29 22.70 7.67
N HIS A 334 1.02 21.85 8.64
CA HIS A 334 1.17 20.40 8.47
C HIS A 334 -0.18 19.69 8.63
N LEU A 335 -0.68 19.13 7.52
CA LEU A 335 -1.90 18.31 7.47
C LEU A 335 -1.49 16.84 7.52
N ASP A 336 -1.81 16.17 8.62
CA ASP A 336 -1.53 14.73 8.77
C ASP A 336 -2.60 14.05 9.62
N ILE A 337 -2.84 12.77 9.35
CA ILE A 337 -3.75 11.92 10.13
C ILE A 337 -3.09 11.42 11.41
N ASP A 338 -1.76 11.28 11.41
CA ASP A 338 -0.99 10.78 12.55
C ASP A 338 -0.43 11.94 13.39
N PRO A 339 -0.97 12.16 14.59
CA PRO A 339 -0.47 13.25 15.45
C PRO A 339 1.00 13.05 15.85
N ALA A 340 1.55 11.84 15.78
CA ALA A 340 2.95 11.57 16.10
C ALA A 340 3.94 12.11 15.05
N GLU A 341 3.48 12.44 13.85
CA GLU A 341 4.31 13.07 12.81
C GLU A 341 4.39 14.60 12.96
N ILE A 342 3.46 15.21 13.69
CA ILE A 342 3.48 16.66 13.95
C ILE A 342 4.62 16.99 14.92
N ASP A 343 5.40 18.03 14.58
CA ASP A 343 6.55 18.52 15.36
C ASP A 343 7.70 17.50 15.56
N LYS A 344 7.65 16.38 14.86
CA LYS A 344 8.64 15.31 15.00
C LYS A 344 10.02 15.72 14.47
N ASN A 345 10.09 16.24 13.26
CA ASN A 345 11.33 16.64 12.59
C ASN A 345 11.38 18.14 12.30
N VAL A 346 10.26 18.74 11.93
CA VAL A 346 10.12 20.15 11.60
C VAL A 346 9.05 20.77 12.46
N GLN A 347 9.35 21.88 13.11
CA GLN A 347 8.38 22.57 13.95
C GLN A 347 7.26 23.17 13.12
N THR A 348 6.04 22.82 13.45
CA THR A 348 4.82 23.25 12.77
C THR A 348 4.30 24.55 13.34
N THR A 349 3.91 25.51 12.48
CA THR A 349 3.22 26.72 12.91
C THR A 349 1.75 26.45 13.18
N VAL A 350 1.09 25.73 12.27
CA VAL A 350 -0.32 25.32 12.41
C VAL A 350 -0.48 23.84 12.11
N PRO A 351 -0.76 23.01 13.12
CA PRO A 351 -1.07 21.60 12.92
C PRO A 351 -2.53 21.42 12.49
N VAL A 352 -2.77 20.73 11.39
CA VAL A 352 -4.11 20.33 10.94
C VAL A 352 -4.22 18.82 11.04
N TRP A 353 -4.69 18.32 12.19
CA TRP A 353 -4.86 16.90 12.44
C TRP A 353 -6.15 16.40 11.80
N GLY A 354 -6.03 15.43 10.91
CA GLY A 354 -7.19 14.82 10.27
C GLY A 354 -6.84 14.10 8.98
N ASP A 355 -7.82 13.35 8.51
CA ASP A 355 -7.75 12.70 7.20
C ASP A 355 -7.78 13.77 6.10
N CYS A 356 -6.87 13.67 5.12
CA CYS A 356 -6.82 14.59 3.96
C CYS A 356 -8.17 14.64 3.22
N LYS A 357 -8.90 13.53 3.18
CA LYS A 357 -10.23 13.45 2.57
C LYS A 357 -11.24 14.40 3.19
N GLU A 358 -11.10 14.67 4.50
CA GLU A 358 -12.01 15.51 5.27
C GLU A 358 -11.45 16.94 5.44
N THR A 359 -10.15 17.07 5.74
CA THR A 359 -9.52 18.36 6.03
C THR A 359 -9.35 19.25 4.81
N LEU A 360 -9.01 18.68 3.65
CA LEU A 360 -8.81 19.47 2.42
C LEU A 360 -10.08 20.18 1.95
N PRO A 361 -11.27 19.56 1.86
CA PRO A 361 -12.50 20.28 1.52
C PRO A 361 -12.83 21.39 2.50
N MET A 362 -12.66 21.14 3.81
CA MET A 362 -12.92 22.13 4.85
C MET A 362 -11.99 23.34 4.71
N LEU A 363 -10.69 23.09 4.49
CA LEU A 363 -9.69 24.15 4.27
C LEU A 363 -9.96 24.90 2.96
N THR A 364 -10.30 24.17 1.90
CA THR A 364 -10.64 24.75 0.60
C THR A 364 -11.84 25.71 0.68
N ALA A 365 -12.81 25.42 1.54
CA ALA A 365 -13.94 26.33 1.74
C ALA A 365 -13.54 27.67 2.37
N LEU A 366 -12.47 27.71 3.18
CA LEU A 366 -12.02 28.90 3.94
C LEU A 366 -10.98 29.76 3.21
N ILE A 367 -10.33 29.25 2.17
CA ILE A 367 -9.32 30.01 1.44
C ILE A 367 -9.91 30.82 0.29
N ASP A 368 -9.23 31.91 -0.05
CA ASP A 368 -9.54 32.73 -1.22
C ASP A 368 -9.07 32.03 -2.50
N SER A 369 -9.73 32.35 -3.63
CA SER A 369 -9.19 31.97 -4.94
C SER A 369 -8.09 32.94 -5.34
N LYS A 370 -6.89 32.40 -5.59
CA LYS A 370 -5.70 33.21 -5.90
C LYS A 370 -4.89 32.60 -7.03
N CYS A 371 -3.90 33.34 -7.51
CA CYS A 371 -2.83 32.84 -8.38
C CYS A 371 -1.53 33.58 -8.07
N TYR A 372 -0.40 32.90 -8.31
CA TYR A 372 0.94 33.42 -8.02
C TYR A 372 1.83 33.30 -9.27
N PRO A 373 1.53 34.03 -10.38
CA PRO A 373 2.18 33.82 -11.67
C PRO A 373 3.70 34.10 -11.61
N GLN A 374 4.14 35.14 -10.90
CA GLN A 374 5.59 35.46 -10.75
C GLN A 374 6.30 34.38 -9.90
N TRP A 375 5.63 33.84 -8.87
CA TRP A 375 6.17 32.77 -8.05
C TRP A 375 6.27 31.47 -8.83
N LEU A 376 5.24 31.10 -9.57
CA LEU A 376 5.23 29.92 -10.45
C LEU A 376 6.30 30.06 -11.57
N GLN A 377 6.49 31.27 -12.11
CA GLN A 377 7.51 31.51 -13.11
C GLN A 377 8.92 31.18 -12.59
N ARG A 378 9.22 31.43 -11.33
CA ARG A 378 10.52 31.05 -10.73
C ARG A 378 10.75 29.54 -10.77
N PHE A 379 9.72 28.73 -10.50
CA PHE A 379 9.83 27.26 -10.65
C PHE A 379 10.11 26.87 -12.10
N ASN A 380 9.44 27.52 -13.06
CA ASN A 380 9.65 27.29 -14.48
C ASN A 380 11.07 27.69 -14.93
N ASP A 381 11.61 28.78 -14.43
CA ASP A 381 12.97 29.22 -14.74
C ASP A 381 14.01 28.20 -14.24
N TYR A 382 13.86 27.71 -13.03
CA TYR A 382 14.71 26.65 -12.49
C TYR A 382 14.56 25.32 -13.24
N LYS A 383 13.32 24.97 -13.63
CA LYS A 383 13.05 23.80 -14.44
C LYS A 383 13.75 23.88 -15.80
N GLN A 384 13.62 25.00 -16.49
CA GLN A 384 14.30 25.22 -17.79
C GLN A 384 15.83 25.14 -17.65
N LYS A 385 16.38 25.72 -16.60
CA LYS A 385 17.82 25.63 -16.31
C LYS A 385 18.23 24.16 -16.09
N GLU A 386 17.48 23.41 -15.29
CA GLU A 386 17.75 21.99 -15.01
C GLU A 386 17.62 21.14 -16.26
N GLU A 387 16.58 21.37 -17.09
CA GLU A 387 16.39 20.70 -18.39
C GLU A 387 17.60 20.91 -19.30
N THR A 388 18.11 22.14 -19.39
CA THR A 388 19.26 22.49 -20.27
C THR A 388 20.56 21.86 -19.76
N VAL A 389 20.81 21.92 -18.45
CA VAL A 389 22.12 21.54 -17.88
C VAL A 389 22.24 20.02 -17.69
N CYS A 390 21.16 19.36 -17.24
CA CYS A 390 21.15 17.95 -16.83
C CYS A 390 20.18 17.10 -17.65
N ILE A 391 18.87 17.39 -17.57
CA ILE A 391 17.81 16.44 -17.92
C ILE A 391 17.89 16.05 -19.39
N ASN A 392 18.04 17.01 -20.30
CA ASN A 392 18.09 16.74 -21.73
C ASN A 392 19.26 15.83 -22.13
N LYS A 393 20.38 15.91 -21.43
CA LYS A 393 21.53 15.02 -21.67
C LYS A 393 21.29 13.58 -21.23
N GLU A 394 20.49 13.41 -20.18
CA GLU A 394 20.14 12.09 -19.66
C GLU A 394 18.99 11.44 -20.42
N LEU A 395 18.01 12.23 -20.88
CA LEU A 395 16.87 11.75 -21.65
C LEU A 395 17.12 11.59 -23.13
N HIS A 396 18.10 12.33 -23.67
CA HIS A 396 18.46 12.38 -25.10
C HIS A 396 19.99 12.39 -25.26
N PRO A 397 20.67 11.28 -24.91
CA PRO A 397 22.13 11.20 -25.04
C PRO A 397 22.55 11.34 -26.49
N THR A 398 23.70 11.97 -26.70
CA THR A 398 24.34 12.12 -28.02
C THR A 398 25.42 11.06 -28.27
N THR A 399 25.54 10.09 -27.37
CA THR A 399 26.49 8.97 -27.42
C THR A 399 25.76 7.66 -27.73
N ASP A 400 26.49 6.66 -28.22
CA ASP A 400 25.95 5.31 -28.48
C ASP A 400 25.71 4.49 -27.19
N VAL A 401 25.92 5.09 -26.03
CA VAL A 401 25.69 4.44 -24.73
C VAL A 401 24.30 4.72 -24.23
N LEU A 402 23.52 3.68 -24.01
CA LEU A 402 22.17 3.77 -23.44
C LEU A 402 22.21 4.31 -21.99
N THR A 403 21.44 5.36 -21.70
CA THR A 403 21.30 5.91 -20.36
C THR A 403 20.03 5.42 -19.68
N MET A 404 20.03 5.35 -18.35
CA MET A 404 18.82 5.03 -17.59
C MET A 404 17.69 6.04 -17.86
N GLY A 405 18.05 7.33 -18.02
CA GLY A 405 17.08 8.39 -18.35
C GLY A 405 16.38 8.16 -19.69
N GLU A 406 17.12 7.73 -20.72
CA GLU A 406 16.59 7.38 -22.04
C GLU A 406 15.63 6.19 -21.99
N VAL A 407 15.94 5.16 -21.18
CA VAL A 407 15.04 4.02 -20.95
C VAL A 407 13.70 4.48 -20.37
N ILE A 408 13.72 5.31 -19.31
CA ILE A 408 12.52 5.84 -18.68
C ILE A 408 11.76 6.77 -19.63
N ASN A 409 12.47 7.59 -20.43
CA ASN A 409 11.83 8.44 -21.44
C ASN A 409 11.12 7.61 -22.53
N THR A 410 11.74 6.53 -22.95
CA THR A 410 11.14 5.60 -23.92
C THR A 410 9.90 4.92 -23.32
N LEU A 411 9.98 4.45 -22.07
CA LEU A 411 8.83 3.92 -21.35
C LEU A 411 7.67 4.93 -21.28
N ASN A 412 7.95 6.19 -20.95
CA ASN A 412 6.94 7.24 -20.93
C ASN A 412 6.25 7.45 -22.28
N LYS A 413 7.01 7.36 -23.40
CA LYS A 413 6.46 7.47 -24.76
C LYS A 413 5.56 6.29 -25.10
N LEU A 414 5.99 5.06 -24.78
CA LEU A 414 5.27 3.83 -25.10
C LEU A 414 3.97 3.69 -24.30
N THR A 415 3.97 4.13 -23.03
CA THR A 415 2.83 3.98 -22.12
C THR A 415 1.97 5.23 -21.99
N ASN A 416 2.41 6.36 -22.53
CA ASN A 416 1.79 7.67 -22.33
C ASN A 416 1.50 7.99 -20.85
N GLY A 417 2.31 7.46 -19.93
CA GLY A 417 2.14 7.64 -18.47
C GLY A 417 1.05 6.76 -17.85
N ASP A 418 0.50 5.80 -18.60
CA ASP A 418 -0.47 4.83 -18.09
C ASP A 418 0.21 3.47 -17.82
N VAL A 419 0.99 3.45 -16.77
CA VAL A 419 1.74 2.27 -16.32
C VAL A 419 1.94 2.33 -14.82
N ILE A 420 1.98 1.18 -14.16
CA ILE A 420 2.46 1.07 -12.79
C ILE A 420 3.95 0.78 -12.84
N ILE A 421 4.75 1.72 -12.32
CA ILE A 421 6.21 1.55 -12.20
C ILE A 421 6.52 1.09 -10.78
N VAL A 422 7.13 -0.07 -10.68
CA VAL A 422 7.60 -0.64 -9.41
C VAL A 422 9.11 -0.57 -9.40
N THR A 423 9.69 0.18 -8.46
CA THR A 423 11.16 0.33 -8.41
C THR A 423 11.76 -0.42 -7.23
N ASP A 424 12.93 -0.99 -7.46
CA ASP A 424 13.83 -1.40 -6.40
C ASP A 424 14.62 -0.21 -5.87
N VAL A 425 15.65 -0.40 -5.09
CA VAL A 425 16.41 0.65 -4.42
C VAL A 425 17.81 0.79 -5.04
N GLY A 426 18.12 2.01 -5.48
CA GLY A 426 19.39 2.35 -6.12
C GLY A 426 19.27 3.50 -7.12
N GLN A 427 20.29 3.69 -7.96
CA GLN A 427 20.29 4.77 -8.97
C GLN A 427 19.11 4.66 -9.94
N HIS A 428 18.73 3.45 -10.34
CA HIS A 428 17.57 3.18 -11.19
C HIS A 428 16.25 3.67 -10.57
N GLN A 429 16.09 3.55 -9.23
CA GLN A 429 14.95 4.14 -8.50
C GLN A 429 14.97 5.67 -8.63
N MET A 430 16.12 6.30 -8.37
CA MET A 430 16.26 7.74 -8.42
C MET A 430 15.88 8.28 -9.80
N VAL A 431 16.39 7.65 -10.85
CA VAL A 431 16.11 8.02 -12.25
C VAL A 431 14.65 7.77 -12.62
N ALA A 432 14.10 6.62 -12.26
CA ALA A 432 12.70 6.31 -12.52
C ALA A 432 11.76 7.28 -11.81
N CYS A 433 11.96 7.52 -10.51
CA CYS A 433 11.12 8.44 -9.74
C CYS A 433 11.20 9.89 -10.24
N ARG A 434 12.35 10.32 -10.76
CA ARG A 434 12.56 11.67 -11.27
C ARG A 434 11.97 11.89 -12.66
N TYR A 435 12.03 10.90 -13.55
CA TYR A 435 11.72 11.08 -14.97
C TYR A 435 10.44 10.38 -15.42
N ALA A 436 9.89 9.47 -14.65
CA ALA A 436 8.61 8.84 -14.97
C ALA A 436 7.49 9.87 -14.99
N LYS A 437 6.55 9.67 -15.93
CA LYS A 437 5.36 10.50 -16.06
C LYS A 437 4.13 9.68 -15.70
N PHE A 438 3.26 10.29 -14.93
CA PHE A 438 2.03 9.64 -14.45
C PHE A 438 0.81 10.48 -14.85
N ASN A 439 -0.23 9.83 -15.32
CA ASN A 439 -1.53 10.43 -15.64
C ASN A 439 -2.65 9.96 -14.70
N GLN A 440 -2.40 8.99 -13.84
CA GLN A 440 -3.34 8.53 -12.83
C GLN A 440 -2.63 8.11 -11.54
N SER A 441 -3.39 8.09 -10.45
CA SER A 441 -2.91 7.71 -9.10
C SER A 441 -2.52 6.24 -9.01
N LYS A 442 -1.80 5.87 -7.94
CA LYS A 442 -1.32 4.50 -7.66
C LYS A 442 -0.44 3.91 -8.78
N SER A 443 0.32 4.76 -9.45
CA SER A 443 1.19 4.38 -10.57
C SER A 443 2.67 4.26 -10.20
N SER A 444 3.05 4.61 -8.96
CA SER A 444 4.41 4.49 -8.47
C SER A 444 4.44 3.67 -7.18
N ILE A 445 5.20 2.59 -7.17
CA ILE A 445 5.35 1.67 -6.04
C ILE A 445 6.83 1.47 -5.77
N THR A 446 7.28 1.75 -4.55
CA THR A 446 8.68 1.63 -4.15
C THR A 446 8.80 1.46 -2.64
N SER A 447 9.89 0.86 -2.16
CA SER A 447 10.26 0.88 -0.74
C SER A 447 10.86 2.25 -0.43
N GLY A 448 10.04 3.16 0.10
CA GLY A 448 10.41 4.56 0.29
C GLY A 448 11.14 4.84 1.58
N GLY A 449 10.72 4.23 2.68
CA GLY A 449 11.26 4.47 4.01
C GLY A 449 12.38 3.51 4.40
N ALA A 450 12.16 2.21 4.25
CA ALA A 450 13.17 1.20 4.58
C ALA A 450 14.26 1.08 3.50
N GLY A 451 13.93 1.36 2.25
CA GLY A 451 14.89 1.24 1.15
C GLY A 451 15.29 -0.21 0.90
N THR A 452 14.32 -1.11 0.88
CA THR A 452 14.54 -2.56 0.81
C THR A 452 14.92 -3.00 -0.60
N MET A 453 16.16 -3.43 -0.81
CA MET A 453 16.57 -4.10 -2.04
C MET A 453 15.91 -5.48 -2.15
N GLY A 454 15.55 -5.89 -3.37
CA GLY A 454 14.75 -7.09 -3.62
C GLY A 454 13.23 -6.88 -3.54
N PHE A 455 12.78 -5.65 -3.27
CA PHE A 455 11.37 -5.29 -3.17
C PHE A 455 10.63 -5.39 -4.51
N ALA A 456 11.25 -4.89 -5.60
CA ALA A 456 10.50 -4.57 -6.81
C ALA A 456 9.92 -5.78 -7.56
N LEU A 457 10.67 -6.88 -7.69
CA LEU A 457 10.21 -8.04 -8.44
C LEU A 457 8.92 -8.64 -7.82
N PRO A 458 8.91 -9.03 -6.54
CA PRO A 458 7.70 -9.55 -5.93
C PRO A 458 6.58 -8.47 -5.80
N ALA A 459 6.92 -7.22 -5.54
CA ALA A 459 5.92 -6.15 -5.49
C ALA A 459 5.25 -5.91 -6.85
N ALA A 460 5.98 -6.09 -7.97
CA ALA A 460 5.40 -6.02 -9.30
C ALA A 460 4.41 -7.17 -9.57
N ILE A 461 4.71 -8.38 -9.08
CA ILE A 461 3.75 -9.51 -9.10
C ILE A 461 2.47 -9.09 -8.38
N GLY A 462 2.59 -8.61 -7.15
CA GLY A 462 1.44 -8.15 -6.37
C GLY A 462 0.68 -7.01 -7.04
N ALA A 463 1.39 -6.03 -7.60
CA ALA A 463 0.79 -4.91 -8.32
C ALA A 463 -0.02 -5.36 -9.53
N LYS A 464 0.45 -6.38 -10.26
CA LYS A 464 -0.28 -6.96 -11.39
C LYS A 464 -1.56 -7.65 -10.96
N TYR A 465 -1.56 -8.35 -9.81
CA TYR A 465 -2.78 -8.92 -9.23
C TYR A 465 -3.75 -7.85 -8.69
N GLY A 466 -3.22 -6.74 -8.16
CA GLY A 466 -4.05 -5.64 -7.64
C GLY A 466 -4.66 -4.74 -8.73
N ALA A 467 -4.09 -4.74 -9.93
CA ALA A 467 -4.54 -3.97 -11.09
C ALA A 467 -4.31 -4.76 -12.39
N PRO A 468 -5.07 -5.83 -12.62
CA PRO A 468 -4.83 -6.79 -13.69
C PRO A 468 -4.95 -6.19 -15.09
N GLU A 469 -5.72 -5.12 -15.25
CA GLU A 469 -5.93 -4.41 -16.53
C GLU A 469 -4.78 -3.47 -16.89
N ARG A 470 -3.88 -3.15 -15.93
CA ARG A 470 -2.79 -2.21 -16.15
C ARG A 470 -1.49 -2.90 -16.50
N ALA A 471 -0.69 -2.24 -17.32
CA ALA A 471 0.71 -2.63 -17.49
C ALA A 471 1.49 -2.36 -16.19
N VAL A 472 2.35 -3.29 -15.80
CA VAL A 472 3.25 -3.16 -14.66
C VAL A 472 4.67 -3.35 -15.15
N VAL A 473 5.54 -2.42 -14.80
CA VAL A 473 6.97 -2.47 -15.15
C VAL A 473 7.80 -2.41 -13.89
N ALA A 474 8.61 -3.43 -13.68
CA ALA A 474 9.61 -3.47 -12.61
C ALA A 474 10.94 -2.88 -13.09
N VAL A 475 11.42 -1.86 -12.40
CA VAL A 475 12.72 -1.21 -12.65
C VAL A 475 13.67 -1.65 -11.53
N ILE A 476 14.57 -2.56 -11.83
CA ILE A 476 15.35 -3.29 -10.85
C ILE A 476 16.84 -3.17 -11.17
N GLY A 477 17.67 -3.01 -10.13
CA GLY A 477 19.12 -3.08 -10.27
C GLY A 477 19.65 -4.51 -10.24
N ASP A 478 20.88 -4.67 -10.68
CA ASP A 478 21.61 -5.96 -10.75
C ASP A 478 21.70 -6.69 -9.40
N GLY A 479 21.94 -5.95 -8.32
CA GLY A 479 21.94 -6.51 -6.95
C GLY A 479 20.55 -6.85 -6.43
N GLY A 480 19.57 -5.95 -6.69
CA GLY A 480 18.20 -6.15 -6.21
C GLY A 480 17.52 -7.37 -6.82
N ILE A 481 17.70 -7.61 -8.12
CA ILE A 481 17.08 -8.76 -8.76
C ILE A 481 17.60 -10.09 -8.21
N GLN A 482 18.87 -10.14 -7.81
CA GLN A 482 19.46 -11.37 -7.27
C GLN A 482 18.86 -11.76 -5.91
N MET A 483 18.40 -10.79 -5.11
CA MET A 483 17.84 -11.03 -3.79
C MET A 483 16.50 -11.75 -3.80
N THR A 484 15.73 -11.61 -4.88
CA THR A 484 14.38 -12.20 -5.02
C THR A 484 14.17 -12.86 -6.39
N ILE A 485 15.26 -13.23 -7.09
CA ILE A 485 15.23 -13.80 -8.44
C ILE A 485 14.37 -15.07 -8.53
N GLN A 486 14.24 -15.82 -7.44
CA GLN A 486 13.38 -17.01 -7.35
C GLN A 486 11.92 -16.72 -7.66
N GLU A 487 11.46 -15.46 -7.50
CA GLU A 487 10.08 -15.06 -7.80
C GLU A 487 9.79 -15.04 -9.33
N LEU A 488 10.81 -15.15 -10.19
CA LEU A 488 10.59 -15.46 -11.60
C LEU A 488 9.85 -16.78 -11.78
N GLY A 489 10.08 -17.76 -10.86
CA GLY A 489 9.32 -19.00 -10.82
C GLY A 489 7.82 -18.78 -10.49
N THR A 490 7.50 -17.75 -9.69
CA THR A 490 6.11 -17.35 -9.41
C THR A 490 5.45 -16.77 -10.67
N ILE A 491 6.15 -15.91 -11.40
CA ILE A 491 5.69 -15.35 -12.69
C ILE A 491 5.40 -16.46 -13.68
N MET A 492 6.34 -17.38 -13.86
CA MET A 492 6.19 -18.52 -14.78
C MET A 492 5.01 -19.42 -14.41
N GLN A 493 4.82 -19.72 -13.12
CA GLN A 493 3.73 -20.57 -12.65
C GLN A 493 2.36 -19.91 -12.84
N THR A 494 2.28 -18.60 -12.65
CA THR A 494 1.01 -17.85 -12.68
C THR A 494 0.66 -17.29 -14.06
N GLY A 495 1.62 -17.27 -14.99
CA GLY A 495 1.43 -16.81 -16.37
C GLY A 495 1.20 -15.31 -16.52
N ILE A 496 1.75 -14.49 -15.60
CA ILE A 496 1.63 -13.02 -15.63
C ILE A 496 2.84 -12.36 -16.27
#